data_3bdea4f1b828dbba95dd602cb477c300
#
_entry.id   3bdea4f1b828dbba95dd602cb477c300
#
_cell.length_a   1.000
_cell.length_b   1.000
_cell.length_c   1.000
_cell.angle_alpha   90.00
_cell.angle_beta   90.00
_cell.angle_gamma   90.00
#
_symmetry.space_group_name_H-M   'P 1'
#
loop_
_entity.id
_entity.type
_entity.pdbx_description
1 polymer ?
#
loop_
_entity_poly.entity_id
_entity_poly.type
_entity_poly.pdbx_seq_one_letter_code
_entity_poly.pdbx_strand_id
1 'polypeptide(L)'
;GLGKTFISIQKDELRQAMIDLINHLVVMNLYKVPPERILLLTPHCLQENTCIHKVTHDVYNCKQCGRCQVGGLLKIAKEYGCQFIVVTGGTLARMKVKEAKPKAIIAIACERDLASGMADVFPIPVIGVLNERPNGPCCNTTVDINKVRDAVELLIDKDNYERNC
;
A
#
# COMPACT_ATOMS: atom_id res chain seq x y z
N GLY A 1 14.98 -0.40 29.22
CA GLY A 1 13.68 -0.15 29.13
C GLY A 1 13.11 1.17 28.62
N LEU A 2 12.76 2.08 29.51
CA LEU A 2 12.01 3.31 29.18
C LEU A 2 12.65 4.20 28.12
N GLY A 3 13.98 4.38 28.16
CA GLY A 3 14.70 5.20 27.18
C GLY A 3 14.62 4.67 25.72
N LYS A 4 14.70 3.35 25.54
CA LYS A 4 14.58 2.73 24.21
C LYS A 4 13.18 2.86 23.64
N THR A 5 12.15 2.75 24.46
CA THR A 5 10.76 2.94 24.06
C THR A 5 10.48 4.38 23.65
N PHE A 6 10.98 5.35 24.39
CA PHE A 6 10.82 6.78 24.10
C PHE A 6 11.48 7.15 22.76
N ILE A 7 12.72 6.69 22.52
CA ILE A 7 13.44 6.93 21.26
C ILE A 7 12.73 6.26 20.07
N SER A 8 12.12 5.10 20.28
CA SER A 8 11.35 4.40 19.25
C SER A 8 10.09 5.19 18.85
N ILE A 9 9.35 5.71 19.83
CA ILE A 9 8.16 6.54 19.61
C ILE A 9 8.52 7.80 18.82
N GLN A 10 9.58 8.51 19.19
CA GLN A 10 10.03 9.70 18.45
C GLN A 10 10.41 9.40 17.00
N LYS A 11 11.03 8.25 16.74
CA LYS A 11 11.37 7.83 15.37
C LYS A 11 10.15 7.54 14.52
N ASP A 12 9.12 6.92 15.09
CA ASP A 12 7.90 6.62 14.37
C ASP A 12 7.07 7.88 14.09
N GLU A 13 7.04 8.83 15.02
CA GLU A 13 6.44 10.17 14.80
C GLU A 13 7.14 10.94 13.67
N LEU A 14 8.47 10.89 13.61
CA LEU A 14 9.22 11.52 12.53
C LEU A 14 8.95 10.86 11.18
N ARG A 15 8.89 9.53 11.13
CA ARG A 15 8.53 8.77 9.93
C ARG A 15 7.11 9.10 9.46
N GLN A 16 6.17 9.17 10.39
CA GLN A 16 4.80 9.59 10.12
C GLN A 16 4.76 10.98 9.48
N ALA A 17 5.43 11.96 10.07
CA ALA A 17 5.49 13.32 9.54
C ALA A 17 6.09 13.37 8.12
N MET A 18 7.11 12.54 7.85
CA MET A 18 7.71 12.41 6.52
C MET A 18 6.72 11.81 5.52
N ILE A 19 5.99 10.76 5.89
CA ILE A 19 4.99 10.12 5.06
C ILE A 19 3.87 11.12 4.72
N ASP A 20 3.38 11.85 5.72
CA ASP A 20 2.32 12.87 5.55
C ASP A 20 2.78 13.99 4.61
N LEU A 21 4.02 14.44 4.74
CA LEU A 21 4.61 15.44 3.84
C LEU A 21 4.68 14.94 2.40
N ILE A 22 5.19 13.73 2.18
CA ILE A 22 5.29 13.13 0.84
C ILE A 22 3.89 12.95 0.24
N ASN A 23 2.94 12.43 0.99
CA ASN A 23 1.55 12.28 0.56
C ASN A 23 0.97 13.64 0.12
N HIS A 24 1.19 14.69 0.93
CA HIS A 24 0.72 16.03 0.60
C HIS A 24 1.33 16.56 -0.71
N LEU A 25 2.64 16.39 -0.90
CA LEU A 25 3.32 16.79 -2.12
C LEU A 25 2.80 16.04 -3.35
N VAL A 26 2.51 14.75 -3.23
CA VAL A 26 1.95 13.95 -4.33
C VAL A 26 0.55 14.45 -4.70
N VAL A 27 -0.29 14.72 -3.71
CA VAL A 27 -1.64 15.27 -3.92
C VAL A 27 -1.59 16.65 -4.59
N MET A 28 -0.70 17.53 -4.15
CA MET A 28 -0.54 18.88 -4.72
C MET A 28 -0.06 18.87 -6.18
N ASN A 29 0.73 17.87 -6.57
CA ASN A 29 1.21 17.75 -7.96
C ASN A 29 0.13 17.25 -8.94
N LEU A 30 -1.06 16.91 -8.46
CA LEU A 30 -2.22 16.51 -9.28
C LEU A 30 -1.88 15.44 -10.33
N TYR A 31 -1.11 14.42 -9.94
CA TYR A 31 -0.81 13.30 -10.82
C TYR A 31 -2.10 12.68 -11.36
N LYS A 32 -2.11 12.41 -12.67
CA LYS A 32 -3.19 11.69 -13.36
C LYS A 32 -2.59 10.49 -14.07
N VAL A 33 -2.89 9.32 -13.59
CA VAL A 33 -2.26 8.07 -14.00
C VAL A 33 -3.33 7.10 -14.51
N PRO A 34 -3.11 6.46 -15.66
CA PRO A 34 -3.99 5.38 -16.13
C PRO A 34 -4.07 4.28 -15.07
N PRO A 35 -5.26 3.73 -14.77
CA PRO A 35 -5.44 2.79 -13.67
C PRO A 35 -4.51 1.57 -13.74
N GLU A 36 -4.26 1.03 -14.93
CA GLU A 36 -3.37 -0.11 -15.16
C GLU A 36 -1.89 0.19 -14.86
N ARG A 37 -1.54 1.46 -14.66
CA ARG A 37 -0.21 1.94 -14.27
C ARG A 37 -0.14 2.38 -12.80
N ILE A 38 -1.22 2.18 -12.04
CA ILE A 38 -1.24 2.34 -10.58
C ILE A 38 -1.00 0.98 -9.95
N LEU A 39 -0.01 0.89 -9.05
CA LEU A 39 0.29 -0.32 -8.29
C LEU A 39 -0.19 -0.15 -6.85
N LEU A 40 -1.12 -1.00 -6.43
CA LEU A 40 -1.47 -1.21 -5.04
C LEU A 40 -0.51 -2.25 -4.45
N LEU A 41 0.33 -1.84 -3.51
CA LEU A 41 1.39 -2.66 -2.91
C LEU A 41 1.14 -2.83 -1.42
N THR A 42 0.99 -4.07 -0.96
CA THR A 42 0.65 -4.37 0.43
C THR A 42 1.55 -5.42 1.07
N PRO A 43 1.74 -5.36 2.39
CA PRO A 43 2.50 -6.37 3.10
C PRO A 43 1.66 -7.64 3.33
N HIS A 44 2.31 -8.77 3.40
CA HIS A 44 1.68 -10.07 3.69
C HIS A 44 0.97 -10.10 5.06
N CYS A 45 1.39 -9.29 6.02
CA CYS A 45 0.79 -9.24 7.34
C CYS A 45 -0.67 -8.76 7.39
N LEU A 46 -1.20 -8.23 6.27
CA LEU A 46 -2.64 -7.96 6.09
C LEU A 46 -3.46 -9.22 5.83
N GLN A 47 -2.83 -10.31 5.39
CA GLN A 47 -3.50 -11.59 5.26
C GLN A 47 -3.69 -12.23 6.63
N GLU A 48 -4.86 -12.81 6.86
CA GLU A 48 -5.15 -13.60 8.05
C GLU A 48 -4.18 -14.80 8.13
N ASN A 49 -3.52 -14.97 9.28
CA ASN A 49 -2.38 -15.89 9.44
C ASN A 49 -2.72 -17.37 9.25
N THR A 50 -3.98 -17.77 9.44
CA THR A 50 -4.45 -19.14 9.19
C THR A 50 -4.90 -19.38 7.75
N CYS A 51 -4.86 -18.34 6.89
CA CYS A 51 -5.27 -18.45 5.50
C CYS A 51 -4.27 -19.26 4.68
N ILE A 52 -4.77 -20.34 4.06
CA ILE A 52 -3.95 -21.26 3.24
C ILE A 52 -3.68 -20.76 1.82
N HIS A 53 -4.36 -19.70 1.38
CA HIS A 53 -4.26 -19.18 0.02
C HIS A 53 -2.98 -18.34 -0.16
N LYS A 54 -2.14 -18.71 -1.13
CA LYS A 54 -0.83 -18.06 -1.36
C LYS A 54 -0.98 -16.78 -2.18
N VAL A 55 -1.47 -15.71 -1.54
CA VAL A 55 -1.69 -14.40 -2.18
C VAL A 55 -0.39 -13.67 -2.56
N THR A 56 0.74 -14.05 -1.97
CA THR A 56 2.06 -13.52 -2.33
C THR A 56 2.59 -14.07 -3.67
N HIS A 57 2.07 -15.20 -4.11
CA HIS A 57 2.36 -15.73 -5.44
C HIS A 57 1.45 -15.10 -6.50
N ASP A 58 0.16 -15.10 -6.21
CA ASP A 58 -0.86 -14.46 -7.03
C ASP A 58 -2.00 -14.00 -6.13
N VAL A 59 -2.29 -12.72 -6.15
CA VAL A 59 -3.35 -12.13 -5.32
C VAL A 59 -4.74 -12.68 -5.68
N TYR A 60 -4.93 -13.14 -6.91
CA TYR A 60 -6.18 -13.77 -7.35
C TYR A 60 -6.46 -15.14 -6.71
N ASN A 61 -5.49 -15.72 -5.98
CA ASN A 61 -5.73 -16.87 -5.10
C ASN A 61 -6.65 -16.52 -3.92
N CYS A 62 -6.83 -15.24 -3.59
CA CYS A 62 -7.73 -14.78 -2.54
C CYS A 62 -9.17 -15.12 -2.85
N LYS A 63 -9.85 -15.82 -1.92
CA LYS A 63 -11.27 -16.19 -2.06
C LYS A 63 -12.25 -15.10 -1.59
N GLN A 64 -11.73 -13.93 -1.19
CA GLN A 64 -12.54 -12.77 -0.74
C GLN A 64 -13.53 -13.14 0.37
N CYS A 65 -13.12 -14.00 1.30
CA CYS A 65 -13.97 -14.55 2.36
C CYS A 65 -14.32 -13.54 3.48
N GLY A 66 -13.76 -12.33 3.45
CA GLY A 66 -14.03 -11.26 4.42
C GLY A 66 -13.26 -11.34 5.74
N ARG A 67 -12.42 -12.37 5.95
CA ARG A 67 -11.67 -12.54 7.21
C ARG A 67 -10.47 -11.59 7.36
N CYS A 68 -10.02 -10.96 6.27
CA CYS A 68 -8.93 -9.99 6.27
C CYS A 68 -9.11 -8.95 5.17
N GLN A 69 -8.27 -7.92 5.17
CA GLN A 69 -8.41 -6.79 4.24
C GLN A 69 -7.96 -7.09 2.81
N VAL A 70 -7.22 -8.18 2.56
CA VAL A 70 -6.74 -8.53 1.22
C VAL A 70 -7.88 -8.67 0.22
N GLY A 71 -9.01 -9.27 0.63
CA GLY A 71 -10.20 -9.40 -0.23
C GLY A 71 -10.81 -8.06 -0.61
N GLY A 72 -10.90 -7.11 0.33
CA GLY A 72 -11.40 -5.76 0.09
C GLY A 72 -10.48 -4.96 -0.84
N LEU A 73 -9.16 -5.08 -0.66
CA LEU A 73 -8.17 -4.45 -1.53
C LEU A 73 -8.19 -5.03 -2.94
N LEU A 74 -8.36 -6.35 -3.07
CA LEU A 74 -8.52 -6.99 -4.37
C LEU A 74 -9.77 -6.50 -5.10
N LYS A 75 -10.87 -6.27 -4.36
CA LYS A 75 -12.08 -5.69 -4.92
C LYS A 75 -11.84 -4.28 -5.47
N ILE A 76 -11.15 -3.42 -4.73
CA ILE A 76 -10.76 -2.08 -5.20
C ILE A 76 -9.90 -2.18 -6.45
N ALA A 77 -8.87 -3.03 -6.45
CA ALA A 77 -7.98 -3.18 -7.59
C ALA A 77 -8.73 -3.62 -8.86
N LYS A 78 -9.68 -4.55 -8.73
CA LYS A 78 -10.54 -4.99 -9.84
C LYS A 78 -11.49 -3.89 -10.32
N GLU A 79 -12.12 -3.17 -9.39
CA GLU A 79 -13.07 -2.10 -9.69
C GLU A 79 -12.44 -0.98 -10.52
N TYR A 80 -11.23 -0.55 -10.16
CA TYR A 80 -10.53 0.52 -10.87
C TYR A 80 -9.60 0.04 -11.98
N GLY A 81 -9.29 -1.24 -12.05
CA GLY A 81 -8.34 -1.80 -13.02
C GLY A 81 -6.86 -1.58 -12.64
N CYS A 82 -6.56 -1.44 -11.35
CA CYS A 82 -5.21 -1.26 -10.83
C CYS A 82 -4.46 -2.59 -10.70
N GLN A 83 -3.13 -2.54 -10.78
CA GLN A 83 -2.28 -3.67 -10.40
C GLN A 83 -2.32 -3.85 -8.88
N PHE A 84 -2.32 -5.09 -8.40
CA PHE A 84 -2.28 -5.38 -6.97
C PHE A 84 -1.28 -6.48 -6.66
N ILE A 85 -0.35 -6.23 -5.75
CA ILE A 85 0.71 -7.16 -5.36
C ILE A 85 0.84 -7.20 -3.83
N VAL A 86 0.97 -8.41 -3.29
CA VAL A 86 1.25 -8.67 -1.88
C VAL A 86 2.69 -9.15 -1.74
N VAL A 87 3.45 -8.54 -0.83
CA VAL A 87 4.89 -8.81 -0.65
C VAL A 87 5.22 -9.20 0.80
N THR A 88 6.30 -9.98 0.96
CA THR A 88 6.78 -10.44 2.27
C THR A 88 7.88 -9.57 2.88
N GLY A 89 8.28 -8.47 2.22
CA GLY A 89 9.30 -7.56 2.72
C GLY A 89 9.82 -6.59 1.66
N GLY A 90 10.67 -5.67 2.07
CA GLY A 90 11.14 -4.56 1.24
C GLY A 90 11.95 -5.00 0.00
N THR A 91 12.74 -6.07 0.09
CA THR A 91 13.50 -6.59 -1.07
C THR A 91 12.56 -7.07 -2.17
N LEU A 92 11.54 -7.85 -1.81
CA LEU A 92 10.53 -8.33 -2.76
C LEU A 92 9.70 -7.16 -3.31
N ALA A 93 9.37 -6.18 -2.44
CA ALA A 93 8.66 -4.97 -2.86
C ALA A 93 9.40 -4.22 -3.97
N ARG A 94 10.70 -3.94 -3.79
CA ARG A 94 11.53 -3.27 -4.81
C ARG A 94 11.60 -4.04 -6.11
N MET A 95 11.75 -5.37 -6.03
CA MET A 95 11.79 -6.25 -7.21
C MET A 95 10.46 -6.18 -7.96
N LYS A 96 9.33 -6.29 -7.26
CA LYS A 96 8.00 -6.23 -7.86
C LYS A 96 7.66 -4.86 -8.47
N VAL A 97 8.09 -3.76 -7.86
CA VAL A 97 7.96 -2.42 -8.45
C VAL A 97 8.74 -2.32 -9.77
N LYS A 98 9.97 -2.86 -9.84
CA LYS A 98 10.76 -2.89 -11.09
C LYS A 98 10.08 -3.72 -12.19
N GLU A 99 9.48 -4.86 -11.84
CA GLU A 99 8.75 -5.73 -12.78
C GLU A 99 7.46 -5.05 -13.29
N ALA A 100 6.67 -4.49 -12.37
CA ALA A 100 5.37 -3.88 -12.67
C ALA A 100 5.48 -2.56 -13.44
N LYS A 101 6.59 -1.84 -13.29
CA LYS A 101 6.86 -0.52 -13.91
C LYS A 101 5.69 0.47 -13.75
N PRO A 102 5.20 0.69 -12.52
CA PRO A 102 4.07 1.58 -12.30
C PRO A 102 4.47 3.04 -12.56
N LYS A 103 3.48 3.89 -12.83
CA LYS A 103 3.62 5.35 -12.86
C LYS A 103 3.24 6.00 -11.54
N ALA A 104 2.51 5.29 -10.67
CA ALA A 104 2.22 5.69 -9.31
C ALA A 104 2.03 4.44 -8.44
N ILE A 105 2.31 4.58 -7.14
CA ILE A 105 2.17 3.50 -6.16
C ILE A 105 1.27 3.97 -5.02
N ILE A 106 0.36 3.10 -4.59
CA ILE A 106 -0.33 3.20 -3.30
C ILE A 106 0.26 2.09 -2.43
N ALA A 107 1.08 2.47 -1.46
CA ALA A 107 1.79 1.55 -0.59
C ALA A 107 1.15 1.48 0.79
N ILE A 108 0.80 0.28 1.22
CA ILE A 108 0.29 0.02 2.56
C ILE A 108 1.41 -0.65 3.36
N ALA A 109 1.80 -0.11 4.48
CA ALA A 109 2.77 -0.72 5.39
C ALA A 109 2.83 0.03 6.74
N CYS A 110 3.73 -0.40 7.62
CA CYS A 110 4.05 0.34 8.85
C CYS A 110 4.97 1.56 8.55
N GLU A 111 5.10 2.46 9.50
CA GLU A 111 5.87 3.70 9.37
C GLU A 111 7.30 3.46 8.88
N ARG A 112 7.96 2.43 9.43
CA ARG A 112 9.35 2.07 9.07
C ARG A 112 9.48 1.67 7.62
N ASP A 113 8.60 0.77 7.17
CA ASP A 113 8.68 0.19 5.82
C ASP A 113 8.21 1.20 4.76
N LEU A 114 7.20 2.04 5.07
CA LEU A 114 6.78 3.13 4.19
C LEU A 114 7.90 4.17 4.01
N ALA A 115 8.47 4.66 5.11
CA ALA A 115 9.53 5.68 5.05
C ALA A 115 10.72 5.21 4.20
N SER A 116 11.16 3.95 4.38
CA SER A 116 12.23 3.37 3.57
C SER A 116 11.81 3.16 2.11
N GLY A 117 10.64 2.55 1.90
CA GLY A 117 10.16 2.19 0.56
C GLY A 117 9.89 3.39 -0.33
N MET A 118 9.33 4.47 0.22
CA MET A 118 9.06 5.71 -0.54
C MET A 118 10.36 6.35 -1.05
N ALA A 119 11.42 6.34 -0.24
CA ALA A 119 12.74 6.82 -0.65
C ALA A 119 13.36 5.93 -1.74
N ASP A 120 13.21 4.61 -1.63
CA ASP A 120 13.82 3.64 -2.54
C ASP A 120 13.25 3.68 -3.96
N VAL A 121 11.98 4.08 -4.13
CA VAL A 121 11.30 4.08 -5.43
C VAL A 121 11.24 5.46 -6.09
N PHE A 122 11.79 6.48 -5.44
CA PHE A 122 11.88 7.81 -6.04
C PHE A 122 12.49 7.74 -7.47
N PRO A 123 11.96 8.43 -8.49
CA PRO A 123 10.97 9.53 -8.43
C PRO A 123 9.50 9.09 -8.64
N ILE A 124 9.18 7.81 -8.56
CA ILE A 124 7.78 7.36 -8.72
C ILE A 124 6.94 7.96 -7.58
N PRO A 125 5.82 8.66 -7.87
CA PRO A 125 4.94 9.18 -6.84
C PRO A 125 4.31 8.04 -6.03
N VAL A 126 4.38 8.16 -4.70
CA VAL A 126 3.83 7.18 -3.76
C VAL A 126 2.86 7.88 -2.80
N ILE A 127 1.66 7.35 -2.66
CA ILE A 127 0.79 7.63 -1.52
C ILE A 127 0.94 6.49 -0.52
N GLY A 128 1.44 6.79 0.68
CA GLY A 128 1.56 5.85 1.77
C GLY A 128 0.29 5.82 2.62
N VAL A 129 -0.21 4.63 2.88
CA VAL A 129 -1.33 4.38 3.80
C VAL A 129 -0.83 3.50 4.94
N LEU A 130 -0.85 4.02 6.16
CA LEU A 130 -0.40 3.28 7.33
C LEU A 130 -1.35 2.14 7.66
N ASN A 131 -0.79 0.98 7.95
CA ASN A 131 -1.54 -0.13 8.51
C ASN A 131 -1.68 0.02 10.03
N GLU A 132 -2.77 -0.52 10.57
CA GLU A 132 -3.02 -0.64 12.00
C GLU A 132 -2.58 -2.02 12.49
N ARG A 133 -2.11 -2.08 13.73
CA ARG A 133 -1.49 -3.28 14.31
C ARG A 133 -2.21 -3.73 15.59
N PRO A 134 -3.51 -4.08 15.52
CA PRO A 134 -4.31 -4.42 16.71
C PRO A 134 -3.79 -5.68 17.43
N ASN A 135 -3.09 -6.57 16.71
CA ASN A 135 -2.54 -7.81 17.22
C ASN A 135 -1.01 -7.78 17.38
N GLY A 136 -0.42 -6.57 17.48
CA GLY A 136 1.02 -6.40 17.51
C GLY A 136 1.66 -6.33 16.11
N PRO A 137 3.00 -6.23 16.04
CA PRO A 137 3.70 -6.06 14.77
C PRO A 137 3.61 -7.31 13.88
N CYS A 138 3.44 -7.10 12.58
CA CYS A 138 3.50 -8.12 11.53
C CYS A 138 2.50 -9.29 11.67
N CYS A 139 1.40 -9.11 12.40
CA CYS A 139 0.40 -10.16 12.62
C CYS A 139 -1.02 -9.63 12.43
N ASN A 140 -1.75 -10.19 11.46
CA ASN A 140 -3.15 -9.85 11.20
C ASN A 140 -3.40 -8.34 11.29
N THR A 141 -2.59 -7.58 10.56
CA THR A 141 -2.71 -6.12 10.52
C THR A 141 -3.94 -5.71 9.71
N THR A 142 -4.39 -4.49 9.91
CA THR A 142 -5.56 -3.95 9.21
C THR A 142 -5.22 -2.64 8.50
N VAL A 143 -6.09 -2.20 7.61
CA VAL A 143 -5.99 -0.90 6.94
C VAL A 143 -7.39 -0.34 6.72
N ASP A 144 -7.52 0.97 6.77
CA ASP A 144 -8.75 1.63 6.37
C ASP A 144 -8.91 1.57 4.85
N ILE A 145 -9.82 0.73 4.40
CA ILE A 145 -10.13 0.52 2.98
C ILE A 145 -10.56 1.81 2.28
N ASN A 146 -11.26 2.71 3.00
CA ASN A 146 -11.70 3.99 2.43
C ASN A 146 -10.51 4.90 2.12
N LYS A 147 -9.49 4.93 2.97
CA LYS A 147 -8.25 5.67 2.68
C LYS A 147 -7.54 5.16 1.44
N VAL A 148 -7.56 3.85 1.21
CA VAL A 148 -6.99 3.25 -0.01
C VAL A 148 -7.80 3.63 -1.24
N ARG A 149 -9.13 3.59 -1.16
CA ARG A 149 -10.02 4.03 -2.23
C ARG A 149 -9.80 5.50 -2.58
N ASP A 150 -9.76 6.36 -1.58
CA ASP A 150 -9.49 7.80 -1.76
C ASP A 150 -8.14 8.04 -2.45
N ALA A 151 -7.11 7.27 -2.08
CA ALA A 151 -5.80 7.36 -2.72
C ALA A 151 -5.84 6.96 -4.20
N VAL A 152 -6.60 5.92 -4.57
CA VAL A 152 -6.82 5.56 -5.98
C VAL A 152 -7.50 6.70 -6.72
N GLU A 153 -8.57 7.25 -6.18
CA GLU A 153 -9.34 8.34 -6.81
C GLU A 153 -8.55 9.63 -6.98
N LEU A 154 -7.58 9.89 -6.09
CA LEU A 154 -6.67 11.02 -6.21
C LEU A 154 -5.68 10.87 -7.37
N LEU A 155 -5.22 9.64 -7.65
CA LEU A 155 -4.21 9.36 -8.65
C LEU A 155 -4.77 9.02 -10.03
N ILE A 156 -6.01 8.50 -10.08
CA ILE A 156 -6.57 7.97 -11.33
C ILE A 156 -6.88 9.07 -12.34
N ASP A 157 -6.56 8.81 -13.61
CA ASP A 157 -7.06 9.60 -14.73
C ASP A 157 -8.51 9.19 -15.04
N LYS A 158 -9.46 9.98 -14.55
CA LYS A 158 -10.90 9.70 -14.71
C LYS A 158 -11.36 9.70 -16.16
N ASP A 159 -10.77 10.51 -17.01
CA ASP A 159 -11.12 10.58 -18.42
C ASP A 159 -10.76 9.30 -19.16
N ASN A 160 -9.67 8.64 -18.76
CA ASN A 160 -9.30 7.33 -19.29
C ASN A 160 -10.09 6.19 -18.63
N TYR A 161 -10.47 6.32 -17.37
CA TYR A 161 -11.25 5.31 -16.66
C TYR A 161 -12.66 5.17 -17.27
N GLU A 162 -13.36 6.29 -17.48
CA GLU A 162 -14.73 6.29 -18.03
C GLU A 162 -14.80 5.80 -19.49
N ARG A 163 -13.72 5.93 -20.27
CA ARG A 163 -13.66 5.42 -21.65
C ARG A 163 -13.50 3.90 -21.73
N ASN A 164 -13.06 3.23 -20.66
CA ASN A 164 -12.80 1.79 -20.60
C ASN A 164 -13.92 1.02 -19.86
N CYS A 165 -14.91 1.70 -19.32
CA CYS A 165 -16.13 1.14 -18.76
C CYS A 165 -17.28 1.18 -19.75
#